data_846fc7cdde350bfdf32f081a3d54c731
#
_entry.id   846fc7cdde350bfdf32f081a3d54c731
#
_cell.length_a   1.000
_cell.length_b   1.000
_cell.length_c   1.000
_cell.angle_alpha   90.00
_cell.angle_beta   90.00
_cell.angle_gamma   90.00
#
_symmetry.space_group_name_H-M   'P 1'
#
loop_
_entity.id
_entity.type
_entity.pdbx_description
1 polymer ?
#
loop_
_entity_poly.entity_id
_entity_poly.type
_entity_poly.pdbx_seq_one_letter_code
_entity_poly.pdbx_strand_id
1 'polypeptide(L)'
;MAIPLFLILVGYAAGVLLPLCFPARPRIQNLIAHGLAAVATMGGIYLGMVGLLAPDPLAMSVSSTLPLLTFAVRLDALSSFFLLMISLVGLAASIYAVGYVTEWYGRISIGLLGSLYNAFLLSMTLVVLADNGFFFLIAWELMSLFSYFLVVTEHEKSDVRYAGLFYLIMTHIGTAFIILTFLLLFQGSGSFSFDAFRDPGHPLPDNMRTMAFVLALIGFGTKAGIVPLHVWLPYAHPAAPSHISALMSGVMIKTAIYALLRVYFDFFGGHFPWWWGFVVL
;
A
#
# COMPACT_ATOMS: atom_id res chain seq x y z
N MET A 1 -0.85 18.94 -11.40
CA MET A 1 -0.66 17.69 -10.63
C MET A 1 -1.33 16.46 -11.25
N ALA A 2 -2.50 16.57 -11.89
CA ALA A 2 -3.22 15.41 -12.47
C ALA A 2 -2.41 14.64 -13.54
N ILE A 3 -1.76 15.35 -14.48
CA ILE A 3 -0.97 14.72 -15.56
C ILE A 3 0.20 13.91 -14.99
N PRO A 4 1.07 14.44 -14.10
CA PRO A 4 2.12 13.64 -13.48
C PRO A 4 1.59 12.41 -12.74
N LEU A 5 0.48 12.52 -12.00
CA LEU A 5 -0.13 11.38 -11.33
C LEU A 5 -0.53 10.29 -12.33
N PHE A 6 -1.22 10.68 -13.42
CA PHE A 6 -1.60 9.74 -14.46
C PHE A 6 -0.38 9.03 -15.09
N LEU A 7 0.69 9.78 -15.37
CA LEU A 7 1.92 9.21 -15.93
C LEU A 7 2.61 8.22 -14.98
N ILE A 8 2.58 8.46 -13.67
CA ILE A 8 3.10 7.53 -12.67
C ILE A 8 2.31 6.22 -12.69
N LEU A 9 0.97 6.31 -12.66
CA LEU A 9 0.10 5.13 -12.66
C LEU A 9 0.26 4.33 -13.97
N VAL A 10 0.32 5.01 -15.12
CA VAL A 10 0.59 4.38 -16.42
C VAL A 10 1.98 3.76 -16.47
N GLY A 11 2.99 4.42 -15.89
CA GLY A 11 4.34 3.89 -15.78
C GLY A 11 4.41 2.56 -15.04
N TYR A 12 3.77 2.49 -13.87
CA TYR A 12 3.67 1.21 -13.13
C TYR A 12 2.85 0.17 -13.90
N ALA A 13 1.70 0.55 -14.48
CA ALA A 13 0.88 -0.38 -15.27
C ALA A 13 1.65 -0.93 -16.49
N ALA A 14 2.42 -0.09 -17.17
CA ALA A 14 3.33 -0.54 -18.23
C ALA A 14 4.42 -1.48 -17.69
N GLY A 15 4.97 -1.19 -16.49
CA GLY A 15 5.92 -2.05 -15.79
C GLY A 15 5.33 -3.41 -15.39
N VAL A 16 4.02 -3.50 -15.19
CA VAL A 16 3.32 -4.79 -14.99
C VAL A 16 3.20 -5.57 -16.28
N LEU A 17 2.86 -4.93 -17.39
CA LEU A 17 2.49 -5.64 -18.63
C LEU A 17 3.69 -5.89 -19.56
N LEU A 18 4.54 -4.89 -19.79
CA LEU A 18 5.58 -4.96 -20.83
C LEU A 18 6.66 -6.02 -20.57
N PRO A 19 7.10 -6.32 -19.33
CA PRO A 19 8.09 -7.38 -19.11
C PRO A 19 7.60 -8.76 -19.60
N LEU A 20 6.28 -9.00 -19.54
CA LEU A 20 5.67 -10.27 -19.97
C LEU A 20 5.69 -10.45 -21.50
N CYS A 21 5.80 -9.34 -22.26
CA CYS A 21 5.82 -9.38 -23.72
C CYS A 21 7.15 -9.86 -24.31
N PHE A 22 8.19 -10.07 -23.51
CA PHE A 22 9.53 -10.46 -23.96
C PHE A 22 9.97 -11.82 -23.37
N PRO A 23 9.21 -12.91 -23.60
CA PRO A 23 9.58 -14.22 -23.06
C PRO A 23 10.98 -14.61 -23.54
N ALA A 24 11.71 -15.37 -22.73
CA ALA A 24 13.08 -15.83 -22.98
C ALA A 24 14.18 -14.73 -23.09
N ARG A 25 13.87 -13.45 -22.72
CA ARG A 25 14.85 -12.35 -22.71
C ARG A 25 14.97 -11.73 -21.31
N PRO A 26 15.54 -12.44 -20.32
CA PRO A 26 15.51 -12.01 -18.93
C PRO A 26 16.18 -10.64 -18.68
N ARG A 27 17.23 -10.30 -19.45
CA ARG A 27 17.87 -8.98 -19.37
C ARG A 27 16.92 -7.85 -19.76
N ILE A 28 16.15 -8.04 -20.85
CA ILE A 28 15.19 -7.04 -21.34
C ILE A 28 14.04 -6.92 -20.35
N GLN A 29 13.50 -8.05 -19.87
CA GLN A 29 12.46 -8.06 -18.84
C GLN A 29 12.87 -7.29 -17.60
N ASN A 30 14.09 -7.54 -17.07
CA ASN A 30 14.64 -6.88 -15.91
C ASN A 30 14.78 -5.36 -16.12
N LEU A 31 15.38 -4.94 -17.23
CA LEU A 31 15.59 -3.53 -17.55
C LEU A 31 14.27 -2.77 -17.74
N ILE A 32 13.29 -3.37 -18.43
CA ILE A 32 11.97 -2.76 -18.62
C ILE A 32 11.26 -2.63 -17.28
N ALA A 33 11.17 -3.71 -16.49
CA ALA A 33 10.45 -3.70 -15.23
C ALA A 33 11.01 -2.67 -14.24
N HIS A 34 12.30 -2.75 -13.94
CA HIS A 34 12.91 -1.88 -12.94
C HIS A 34 13.22 -0.48 -13.49
N GLY A 35 13.44 -0.34 -14.80
CA GLY A 35 13.57 0.97 -15.45
C GLY A 35 12.26 1.76 -15.41
N LEU A 36 11.13 1.15 -15.75
CA LEU A 36 9.81 1.80 -15.64
C LEU A 36 9.45 2.11 -14.19
N ALA A 37 9.74 1.19 -13.25
CA ALA A 37 9.56 1.46 -11.83
C ALA A 37 10.41 2.66 -11.37
N ALA A 38 11.68 2.76 -11.79
CA ALA A 38 12.55 3.88 -11.46
C ALA A 38 12.00 5.21 -12.02
N VAL A 39 11.53 5.22 -13.27
CA VAL A 39 10.92 6.43 -13.87
C VAL A 39 9.63 6.82 -13.15
N ALA A 40 8.75 5.85 -12.85
CA ALA A 40 7.51 6.12 -12.13
C ALA A 40 7.78 6.65 -10.70
N THR A 41 8.76 6.07 -9.99
CA THR A 41 9.16 6.54 -8.65
C THR A 41 9.79 7.93 -8.69
N MET A 42 10.59 8.30 -9.70
CA MET A 42 11.06 9.67 -9.88
C MET A 42 9.89 10.66 -10.04
N GLY A 43 8.88 10.28 -10.83
CA GLY A 43 7.64 11.05 -10.92
C GLY A 43 6.93 11.17 -9.57
N GLY A 44 6.89 10.08 -8.78
CA GLY A 44 6.30 10.06 -7.44
C GLY A 44 7.05 10.94 -6.44
N ILE A 45 8.40 11.01 -6.51
CA ILE A 45 9.21 11.95 -5.72
C ILE A 45 8.82 13.39 -6.06
N TYR A 46 8.78 13.73 -7.36
CA TYR A 46 8.39 15.06 -7.81
C TYR A 46 6.98 15.42 -7.32
N LEU A 47 6.01 14.53 -7.54
CA LEU A 47 4.62 14.77 -7.17
C LEU A 47 4.44 14.87 -5.65
N GLY A 48 5.15 14.03 -4.88
CA GLY A 48 5.15 14.08 -3.41
C GLY A 48 5.70 15.40 -2.87
N MET A 49 6.82 15.90 -3.43
CA MET A 49 7.37 17.19 -3.04
C MET A 49 6.43 18.35 -3.38
N VAL A 50 5.87 18.35 -4.60
CA VAL A 50 4.91 19.40 -5.01
C VAL A 50 3.65 19.36 -4.17
N GLY A 51 3.13 18.17 -3.86
CA GLY A 51 1.94 18.01 -3.05
C GLY A 51 2.12 18.43 -1.58
N LEU A 52 3.33 18.28 -1.02
CA LEU A 52 3.65 18.79 0.33
C LEU A 52 3.66 20.31 0.40
N LEU A 53 3.96 20.98 -0.70
CA LEU A 53 4.03 22.45 -0.78
C LEU A 53 2.73 23.07 -1.31
N ALA A 54 1.79 22.26 -1.81
CA ALA A 54 0.54 22.73 -2.37
C ALA A 54 -0.41 23.21 -1.26
N PRO A 55 -1.05 24.41 -1.42
CA PRO A 55 -2.01 24.89 -0.43
C PRO A 55 -3.28 24.06 -0.39
N ASP A 56 -3.71 23.54 -1.56
CA ASP A 56 -4.94 22.77 -1.71
C ASP A 56 -4.63 21.34 -2.17
N PRO A 57 -5.36 20.34 -1.66
CA PRO A 57 -5.19 18.95 -2.09
C PRO A 57 -5.66 18.76 -3.54
N LEU A 58 -4.96 17.91 -4.30
CA LEU A 58 -5.49 17.41 -5.55
C LEU A 58 -6.51 16.32 -5.24
N ALA A 59 -7.75 16.50 -5.65
CA ALA A 59 -8.79 15.48 -5.57
C ALA A 59 -9.35 15.19 -6.96
N MET A 60 -9.53 13.93 -7.29
CA MET A 60 -10.12 13.45 -8.53
C MET A 60 -10.98 12.22 -8.23
N SER A 61 -12.13 12.12 -8.87
CA SER A 61 -13.02 10.97 -8.72
C SER A 61 -13.62 10.55 -10.06
N VAL A 62 -13.74 9.26 -10.24
CA VAL A 62 -14.45 8.63 -11.36
C VAL A 62 -15.49 7.67 -10.78
N SER A 63 -16.75 7.94 -11.07
CA SER A 63 -17.84 7.07 -10.62
C SER A 63 -17.75 5.71 -11.30
N SER A 64 -17.97 4.65 -10.52
CA SER A 64 -18.10 3.29 -11.03
C SER A 64 -19.57 2.94 -11.22
N THR A 65 -19.84 1.96 -12.08
CA THR A 65 -21.16 1.30 -12.19
C THR A 65 -21.48 0.39 -11.01
N LEU A 66 -20.45 0.01 -10.24
CA LEU A 66 -20.62 -0.80 -9.05
C LEU A 66 -21.08 0.08 -7.88
N PRO A 67 -22.12 -0.33 -7.14
CA PRO A 67 -22.57 0.41 -5.98
C PRO A 67 -21.44 0.47 -4.93
N LEU A 68 -21.35 1.57 -4.19
CA LEU A 68 -20.37 1.82 -3.12
C LEU A 68 -18.92 2.06 -3.59
N LEU A 69 -18.56 1.72 -4.84
CA LEU A 69 -17.22 1.92 -5.39
C LEU A 69 -17.16 3.24 -6.16
N THR A 70 -16.31 4.13 -5.70
CA THR A 70 -15.87 5.30 -6.45
C THR A 70 -14.35 5.28 -6.52
N PHE A 71 -13.78 5.35 -7.72
CA PHE A 71 -12.35 5.50 -7.90
C PHE A 71 -11.96 6.94 -7.57
N ALA A 72 -11.91 7.25 -6.29
CA ALA A 72 -11.55 8.56 -5.78
C ALA A 72 -10.10 8.54 -5.27
N VAL A 73 -9.32 9.52 -5.71
CA VAL A 73 -7.94 9.73 -5.28
C VAL A 73 -7.76 11.15 -4.76
N ARG A 74 -7.02 11.27 -3.67
CA ARG A 74 -6.67 12.54 -3.05
C ARG A 74 -5.18 12.56 -2.74
N LEU A 75 -4.54 13.64 -3.11
CA LEU A 75 -3.16 13.95 -2.77
C LEU A 75 -3.15 15.19 -1.88
N ASP A 76 -3.20 14.98 -0.58
CA ASP A 76 -3.02 15.99 0.45
C ASP A 76 -1.60 15.88 1.07
N ALA A 77 -1.29 16.66 2.09
CA ALA A 77 0.03 16.67 2.70
C ALA A 77 0.44 15.30 3.26
N LEU A 78 -0.50 14.56 3.90
CA LEU A 78 -0.21 13.24 4.44
C LEU A 78 0.04 12.22 3.31
N SER A 79 -0.83 12.15 2.30
CA SER A 79 -0.64 11.29 1.12
C SER A 79 0.65 11.62 0.39
N SER A 80 0.98 12.92 0.26
CA SER A 80 2.19 13.39 -0.41
C SER A 80 3.45 12.94 0.31
N PHE A 81 3.47 13.02 1.65
CA PHE A 81 4.59 12.55 2.46
C PHE A 81 4.82 11.04 2.27
N PHE A 82 3.75 10.24 2.35
CA PHE A 82 3.89 8.80 2.17
C PHE A 82 4.18 8.39 0.73
N LEU A 83 3.65 9.10 -0.27
CA LEU A 83 4.02 8.92 -1.67
C LEU A 83 5.50 9.20 -1.89
N LEU A 84 6.04 10.26 -1.28
CA LEU A 84 7.46 10.60 -1.33
C LEU A 84 8.31 9.47 -0.72
N MET A 85 7.93 8.95 0.45
CA MET A 85 8.64 7.83 1.09
C MET A 85 8.63 6.56 0.22
N ILE A 86 7.46 6.17 -0.30
CA ILE A 86 7.31 5.01 -1.20
C ILE A 86 8.21 5.18 -2.41
N SER A 87 8.25 6.37 -2.98
CA SER A 87 8.97 6.65 -4.21
C SER A 87 10.48 6.72 -3.99
N LEU A 88 10.97 7.27 -2.88
CA LEU A 88 12.41 7.30 -2.54
C LEU A 88 12.96 5.88 -2.34
N VAL A 89 12.30 5.07 -1.53
CA VAL A 89 12.73 3.68 -1.29
C VAL A 89 12.52 2.84 -2.55
N GLY A 90 11.42 3.05 -3.28
CA GLY A 90 11.13 2.39 -4.54
C GLY A 90 12.18 2.66 -5.62
N LEU A 91 12.67 3.91 -5.73
CA LEU A 91 13.74 4.28 -6.65
C LEU A 91 15.04 3.54 -6.31
N ALA A 92 15.46 3.59 -5.04
CA ALA A 92 16.67 2.91 -4.58
C ALA A 92 16.58 1.40 -4.81
N ALA A 93 15.45 0.77 -4.46
CA ALA A 93 15.20 -0.65 -4.66
C ALA A 93 15.18 -1.02 -6.16
N SER A 94 14.61 -0.18 -7.02
CA SER A 94 14.57 -0.41 -8.48
C SER A 94 15.96 -0.37 -9.09
N ILE A 95 16.78 0.61 -8.72
CA ILE A 95 18.18 0.71 -9.19
C ILE A 95 19.00 -0.51 -8.74
N TYR A 96 18.87 -0.88 -7.45
CA TYR A 96 19.55 -2.05 -6.90
C TYR A 96 19.11 -3.36 -7.59
N ALA A 97 17.82 -3.50 -7.86
CA ALA A 97 17.24 -4.69 -8.47
C ALA A 97 17.80 -4.99 -9.86
N VAL A 98 18.17 -3.98 -10.65
CA VAL A 98 18.75 -4.18 -11.99
C VAL A 98 19.99 -5.09 -11.94
N GLY A 99 20.85 -4.90 -10.95
CA GLY A 99 22.04 -5.75 -10.74
C GLY A 99 21.69 -7.05 -10.01
N TYR A 100 20.96 -6.95 -8.90
CA TYR A 100 20.64 -8.06 -8.00
C TYR A 100 19.88 -9.21 -8.71
N VAL A 101 18.89 -8.89 -9.51
CA VAL A 101 18.03 -9.87 -10.18
C VAL A 101 18.79 -10.70 -11.25
N THR A 102 19.97 -10.24 -11.68
CA THR A 102 20.78 -10.99 -12.67
C THR A 102 21.21 -12.38 -12.18
N GLU A 103 21.37 -12.56 -10.85
CA GLU A 103 21.72 -13.86 -10.25
C GLU A 103 20.63 -14.92 -10.43
N TRP A 104 19.42 -14.52 -10.74
CA TRP A 104 18.25 -15.40 -10.88
C TRP A 104 17.87 -15.71 -12.32
N TYR A 105 18.64 -15.21 -13.30
CA TYR A 105 18.39 -15.52 -14.70
C TYR A 105 18.47 -17.04 -14.95
N GLY A 106 17.42 -17.56 -15.61
CA GLY A 106 17.29 -18.99 -15.87
C GLY A 106 16.79 -19.85 -14.69
N ARG A 107 16.61 -19.26 -13.48
CA ARG A 107 16.08 -20.00 -12.32
C ARG A 107 14.61 -19.69 -12.06
N ILE A 108 14.20 -18.44 -12.28
CA ILE A 108 12.83 -17.98 -12.09
C ILE A 108 12.37 -17.14 -13.27
N SER A 109 11.07 -16.90 -13.37
CA SER A 109 10.49 -15.99 -14.36
C SER A 109 10.75 -14.53 -14.00
N ILE A 110 11.74 -13.90 -14.62
CA ILE A 110 12.12 -12.51 -14.38
C ILE A 110 10.99 -11.55 -14.79
N GLY A 111 10.26 -11.87 -15.86
CA GLY A 111 9.10 -11.09 -16.30
C GLY A 111 8.01 -11.07 -15.23
N LEU A 112 7.67 -12.21 -14.65
CA LEU A 112 6.68 -12.30 -13.59
C LEU A 112 7.14 -11.56 -12.32
N LEU A 113 8.40 -11.75 -11.90
CA LEU A 113 8.98 -11.04 -10.76
C LEU A 113 8.88 -9.51 -10.95
N GLY A 114 9.30 -9.00 -12.11
CA GLY A 114 9.27 -7.58 -12.43
C GLY A 114 7.86 -7.01 -12.54
N SER A 115 6.91 -7.79 -13.07
CA SER A 115 5.48 -7.44 -13.13
C SER A 115 4.88 -7.32 -11.73
N LEU A 116 5.10 -8.30 -10.87
CA LEU A 116 4.64 -8.28 -9.48
C LEU A 116 5.29 -7.15 -8.67
N TYR A 117 6.56 -6.83 -8.94
CA TYR A 117 7.25 -5.70 -8.33
C TYR A 117 6.57 -4.36 -8.65
N ASN A 118 6.25 -4.11 -9.93
CA ASN A 118 5.53 -2.90 -10.34
C ASN A 118 4.10 -2.87 -9.81
N ALA A 119 3.40 -4.01 -9.81
CA ALA A 119 2.05 -4.14 -9.25
C ALA A 119 2.06 -3.84 -7.73
N PHE A 120 3.09 -4.25 -7.02
CA PHE A 120 3.27 -3.96 -5.60
C PHE A 120 3.50 -2.46 -5.34
N LEU A 121 4.38 -1.80 -6.10
CA LEU A 121 4.58 -0.34 -6.02
C LEU A 121 3.30 0.44 -6.37
N LEU A 122 2.60 0.01 -7.43
CA LEU A 122 1.31 0.59 -7.82
C LEU A 122 0.29 0.48 -6.70
N SER A 123 0.13 -0.70 -6.11
CA SER A 123 -0.86 -0.92 -5.04
C SER A 123 -0.55 -0.08 -3.79
N MET A 124 0.72 0.03 -3.36
CA MET A 124 1.12 0.93 -2.26
C MET A 124 0.80 2.40 -2.58
N THR A 125 1.05 2.82 -3.82
CA THR A 125 0.71 4.17 -4.30
C THR A 125 -0.78 4.41 -4.25
N LEU A 126 -1.61 3.45 -4.71
CA LEU A 126 -3.06 3.55 -4.66
C LEU A 126 -3.61 3.57 -3.23
N VAL A 127 -3.02 2.81 -2.29
CA VAL A 127 -3.40 2.84 -0.87
C VAL A 127 -3.29 4.25 -0.28
N VAL A 128 -2.17 4.93 -0.53
CA VAL A 128 -1.96 6.28 0.04
C VAL A 128 -2.71 7.38 -0.70
N LEU A 129 -3.19 7.12 -1.90
CA LEU A 129 -3.98 8.06 -2.69
C LEU A 129 -5.49 7.85 -2.56
N ALA A 130 -5.94 6.68 -2.08
CA ALA A 130 -7.38 6.37 -2.01
C ALA A 130 -8.14 7.37 -1.14
N ASP A 131 -9.27 7.87 -1.66
CA ASP A 131 -10.21 8.78 -0.98
C ASP A 131 -11.63 8.18 -0.89
N ASN A 132 -11.70 6.85 -0.96
CA ASN A 132 -12.91 6.06 -0.76
C ASN A 132 -12.53 4.76 -0.05
N GLY A 133 -13.26 4.39 1.02
CA GLY A 133 -12.95 3.23 1.85
C GLY A 133 -13.02 1.90 1.10
N PHE A 134 -13.97 1.75 0.16
CA PHE A 134 -14.07 0.53 -0.63
C PHE A 134 -12.90 0.42 -1.63
N PHE A 135 -12.53 1.52 -2.29
CA PHE A 135 -11.36 1.57 -3.16
C PHE A 135 -10.06 1.33 -2.39
N PHE A 136 -9.94 1.92 -1.19
CA PHE A 136 -8.82 1.67 -0.28
C PHE A 136 -8.67 0.18 0.04
N LEU A 137 -9.77 -0.52 0.38
CA LEU A 137 -9.74 -1.95 0.69
C LEU A 137 -9.28 -2.79 -0.51
N ILE A 138 -9.71 -2.46 -1.73
CA ILE A 138 -9.24 -3.14 -2.94
C ILE A 138 -7.72 -2.95 -3.10
N ALA A 139 -7.24 -1.71 -3.02
CA ALA A 139 -5.81 -1.41 -3.15
C ALA A 139 -4.98 -2.09 -2.04
N TRP A 140 -5.52 -2.15 -0.83
CA TRP A 140 -4.92 -2.80 0.33
C TRP A 140 -4.76 -4.31 0.14
N GLU A 141 -5.81 -4.98 -0.34
CA GLU A 141 -5.77 -6.41 -0.63
C GLU A 141 -4.83 -6.75 -1.80
N LEU A 142 -4.83 -5.93 -2.86
CA LEU A 142 -3.87 -6.07 -3.96
C LEU A 142 -2.43 -5.92 -3.47
N MET A 143 -2.15 -4.95 -2.59
CA MET A 143 -0.83 -4.78 -1.96
C MET A 143 -0.41 -6.03 -1.17
N SER A 144 -1.33 -6.62 -0.42
CA SER A 144 -1.08 -7.84 0.37
C SER A 144 -0.84 -9.04 -0.54
N LEU A 145 -1.63 -9.19 -1.59
CA LEU A 145 -1.53 -10.29 -2.53
C LEU A 145 -0.23 -10.23 -3.36
N PHE A 146 0.12 -9.07 -3.90
CA PHE A 146 1.36 -8.92 -4.67
C PHE A 146 2.59 -9.11 -3.79
N SER A 147 2.59 -8.60 -2.56
CA SER A 147 3.69 -8.85 -1.63
C SER A 147 3.81 -10.33 -1.24
N TYR A 148 2.69 -11.04 -1.08
CA TYR A 148 2.71 -12.48 -0.86
C TYR A 148 3.41 -13.23 -2.01
N PHE A 149 3.01 -12.99 -3.26
CA PHE A 149 3.65 -13.63 -4.42
C PHE A 149 5.15 -13.29 -4.52
N LEU A 150 5.53 -12.09 -4.13
CA LEU A 150 6.94 -11.69 -4.07
C LEU A 150 7.71 -12.36 -2.93
N VAL A 151 7.09 -12.58 -1.77
CA VAL A 151 7.69 -13.34 -0.65
C VAL A 151 7.96 -14.78 -1.06
N VAL A 152 6.99 -15.41 -1.76
CA VAL A 152 7.13 -16.81 -2.18
C VAL A 152 7.86 -17.00 -3.52
N THR A 153 8.70 -16.05 -3.92
CA THR A 153 9.47 -16.12 -5.18
C THR A 153 10.25 -17.44 -5.32
N GLU A 154 10.86 -17.93 -4.23
CA GLU A 154 11.53 -19.23 -4.17
C GLU A 154 10.61 -20.31 -3.56
N HIS A 155 9.39 -20.44 -4.08
CA HIS A 155 8.36 -21.35 -3.55
C HIS A 155 8.73 -22.84 -3.55
N GLU A 156 9.82 -23.23 -4.19
CA GLU A 156 10.36 -24.61 -4.12
C GLU A 156 10.82 -24.96 -2.70
N LYS A 157 11.30 -23.97 -1.93
CA LYS A 157 11.74 -24.13 -0.54
C LYS A 157 10.53 -24.22 0.39
N SER A 158 10.49 -25.25 1.24
CA SER A 158 9.39 -25.46 2.22
C SER A 158 9.24 -24.29 3.18
N ASP A 159 10.36 -23.75 3.66
CA ASP A 159 10.38 -22.65 4.64
C ASP A 159 9.83 -21.36 4.05
N VAL A 160 10.09 -21.10 2.75
CA VAL A 160 9.54 -19.95 2.02
C VAL A 160 8.03 -20.09 1.85
N ARG A 161 7.54 -21.30 1.53
CA ARG A 161 6.08 -21.54 1.46
C ARG A 161 5.40 -21.36 2.80
N TYR A 162 6.00 -21.87 3.87
CA TYR A 162 5.48 -21.68 5.23
C TYR A 162 5.43 -20.19 5.60
N ALA A 163 6.52 -19.47 5.39
CA ALA A 163 6.62 -18.04 5.65
C ALA A 163 5.56 -17.24 4.88
N GLY A 164 5.38 -17.55 3.59
CA GLY A 164 4.35 -16.91 2.74
C GLY A 164 2.95 -17.21 3.22
N LEU A 165 2.62 -18.47 3.50
CA LEU A 165 1.30 -18.85 3.99
C LEU A 165 0.98 -18.18 5.33
N PHE A 166 1.93 -18.17 6.25
CA PHE A 166 1.77 -17.51 7.55
C PHE A 166 1.56 -16.01 7.40
N TYR A 167 2.35 -15.36 6.54
CA TYR A 167 2.17 -13.96 6.16
C TYR A 167 0.77 -13.69 5.60
N LEU A 168 0.31 -14.51 4.64
CA LEU A 168 -1.00 -14.36 4.00
C LEU A 168 -2.14 -14.46 5.02
N ILE A 169 -2.12 -15.48 5.89
CA ILE A 169 -3.12 -15.67 6.95
C ILE A 169 -3.17 -14.45 7.87
N MET A 170 -2.03 -14.01 8.37
CA MET A 170 -1.97 -12.87 9.29
C MET A 170 -2.47 -11.57 8.66
N THR A 171 -2.12 -11.31 7.39
CA THR A 171 -2.58 -10.11 6.70
C THR A 171 -4.09 -10.14 6.45
N HIS A 172 -4.68 -11.28 6.09
CA HIS A 172 -6.13 -11.39 5.87
C HIS A 172 -6.92 -11.27 7.19
N ILE A 173 -6.40 -11.83 8.30
CA ILE A 173 -6.98 -11.58 9.63
C ILE A 173 -6.97 -10.08 9.92
N GLY A 174 -5.84 -9.40 9.68
CA GLY A 174 -5.76 -7.93 9.83
C GLY A 174 -6.78 -7.20 8.96
N THR A 175 -6.89 -7.57 7.69
CA THR A 175 -7.86 -6.96 6.76
C THR A 175 -9.31 -7.15 7.21
N ALA A 176 -9.67 -8.28 7.82
CA ALA A 176 -11.01 -8.47 8.36
C ALA A 176 -11.36 -7.38 9.39
N PHE A 177 -10.43 -7.04 10.28
CA PHE A 177 -10.61 -5.94 11.24
C PHE A 177 -10.69 -4.56 10.56
N ILE A 178 -9.92 -4.35 9.48
CA ILE A 178 -9.98 -3.11 8.70
C ILE A 178 -11.35 -2.98 8.01
N ILE A 179 -11.88 -4.05 7.43
CA ILE A 179 -13.22 -4.07 6.83
C ILE A 179 -14.27 -3.69 7.88
N LEU A 180 -14.22 -4.29 9.07
CA LEU A 180 -15.13 -3.95 10.16
C LEU A 180 -15.03 -2.48 10.56
N THR A 181 -13.81 -1.91 10.59
CA THR A 181 -13.60 -0.47 10.84
C THR A 181 -14.34 0.37 9.80
N PHE A 182 -14.16 0.11 8.51
CA PHE A 182 -14.82 0.86 7.45
C PHE A 182 -16.35 0.65 7.42
N LEU A 183 -16.84 -0.53 7.81
CA LEU A 183 -18.28 -0.78 7.95
C LEU A 183 -18.91 0.04 9.08
N LEU A 184 -18.22 0.21 10.21
CA LEU A 184 -18.67 1.08 11.28
C LEU A 184 -18.67 2.56 10.85
N LEU A 185 -17.63 3.00 10.14
CA LEU A 185 -17.59 4.36 9.58
C LEU A 185 -18.73 4.58 8.57
N PHE A 186 -18.99 3.60 7.71
CA PHE A 186 -20.11 3.62 6.77
C PHE A 186 -21.46 3.68 7.48
N GLN A 187 -21.65 2.92 8.56
CA GLN A 187 -22.89 2.93 9.32
C GLN A 187 -23.22 4.32 9.89
N GLY A 188 -22.21 5.07 10.28
CA GLY A 188 -22.39 6.45 10.78
C GLY A 188 -22.62 7.47 9.68
N SER A 189 -21.89 7.37 8.56
CA SER A 189 -21.87 8.38 7.49
C SER A 189 -22.80 8.10 6.31
N GLY A 190 -23.24 6.84 6.15
CA GLY A 190 -24.01 6.38 4.97
C GLY A 190 -23.23 6.30 3.67
N SER A 191 -21.90 6.54 3.68
CA SER A 191 -21.04 6.57 2.50
C SER A 191 -19.66 6.00 2.79
N PHE A 192 -18.97 5.47 1.76
CA PHE A 192 -17.55 5.11 1.84
C PHE A 192 -16.61 6.26 1.43
N SER A 193 -17.11 7.43 1.07
CA SER A 193 -16.27 8.60 0.80
C SER A 193 -15.52 9.01 2.07
N PHE A 194 -14.23 9.31 1.96
CA PHE A 194 -13.46 9.83 3.08
C PHE A 194 -13.94 11.23 3.51
N ASP A 195 -14.50 12.02 2.60
CA ASP A 195 -15.11 13.30 2.96
C ASP A 195 -16.33 13.11 3.88
N ALA A 196 -17.13 12.04 3.68
CA ALA A 196 -18.23 11.72 4.57
C ALA A 196 -17.75 11.25 5.96
N PHE A 197 -16.59 10.61 6.04
CA PHE A 197 -16.00 10.22 7.33
C PHE A 197 -15.44 11.41 8.11
N ARG A 198 -15.05 12.49 7.41
CA ARG A 198 -14.56 13.75 7.99
C ARG A 198 -15.68 14.70 8.43
N ASP A 199 -16.92 14.44 8.00
CA ASP A 199 -18.03 15.36 8.24
C ASP A 199 -18.38 15.44 9.74
N PRO A 200 -18.20 16.59 10.39
CA PRO A 200 -18.54 16.77 11.79
C PRO A 200 -20.05 16.77 12.06
N GLY A 201 -20.88 16.89 11.01
CA GLY A 201 -22.35 16.91 11.13
C GLY A 201 -22.94 15.55 11.50
N HIS A 202 -22.21 14.46 11.30
CA HIS A 202 -22.65 13.09 11.60
C HIS A 202 -21.59 12.34 12.41
N PRO A 203 -21.26 12.75 13.64
CA PRO A 203 -20.25 12.08 14.45
C PRO A 203 -20.74 10.68 14.84
N LEU A 204 -19.85 9.69 14.74
CA LEU A 204 -20.12 8.36 15.30
C LEU A 204 -20.36 8.47 16.82
N PRO A 205 -21.33 7.71 17.38
CA PRO A 205 -21.46 7.55 18.81
C PRO A 205 -20.14 7.11 19.45
N ASP A 206 -19.86 7.57 20.68
CA ASP A 206 -18.56 7.33 21.34
C ASP A 206 -18.19 5.87 21.48
N ASN A 207 -19.18 4.99 21.73
CA ASN A 207 -18.98 3.54 21.78
C ASN A 207 -18.57 2.96 20.43
N MET A 208 -19.22 3.39 19.33
CA MET A 208 -18.88 2.93 17.98
C MET A 208 -17.53 3.47 17.53
N ARG A 209 -17.21 4.71 17.91
CA ARG A 209 -15.91 5.34 17.62
C ARG A 209 -14.78 4.63 18.35
N THR A 210 -15.00 4.26 19.62
CA THR A 210 -14.07 3.45 20.41
C THR A 210 -13.86 2.07 19.78
N MET A 211 -14.94 1.42 19.34
CA MET A 211 -14.86 0.12 18.69
C MET A 211 -14.10 0.22 17.36
N ALA A 212 -14.40 1.21 16.53
CA ALA A 212 -13.71 1.44 15.26
C ALA A 212 -12.21 1.73 15.49
N PHE A 213 -11.85 2.48 16.55
CA PHE A 213 -10.47 2.72 16.95
C PHE A 213 -9.73 1.41 17.26
N VAL A 214 -10.31 0.54 18.10
CA VAL A 214 -9.68 -0.74 18.48
C VAL A 214 -9.55 -1.67 17.28
N LEU A 215 -10.58 -1.75 16.43
CA LEU A 215 -10.55 -2.57 15.22
C LEU A 215 -9.49 -2.06 14.24
N ALA A 216 -9.37 -0.75 14.04
CA ALA A 216 -8.32 -0.14 13.23
C ALA A 216 -6.92 -0.44 13.78
N LEU A 217 -6.75 -0.32 15.11
CA LEU A 217 -5.47 -0.61 15.77
C LEU A 217 -5.06 -2.08 15.56
N ILE A 218 -5.98 -3.01 15.71
CA ILE A 218 -5.70 -4.44 15.48
C ILE A 218 -5.41 -4.68 13.99
N GLY A 219 -6.28 -4.19 13.09
CA GLY A 219 -6.18 -4.45 11.67
C GLY A 219 -4.92 -3.85 11.04
N PHE A 220 -4.75 -2.55 11.14
CA PHE A 220 -3.55 -1.88 10.63
C PHE A 220 -2.31 -2.21 11.45
N GLY A 221 -2.45 -2.40 12.76
CA GLY A 221 -1.36 -2.81 13.66
C GLY A 221 -0.77 -4.16 13.30
N THR A 222 -1.59 -5.12 12.85
CA THR A 222 -1.13 -6.41 12.31
C THR A 222 -0.18 -6.20 11.12
N LYS A 223 -0.56 -5.34 10.17
CA LYS A 223 0.27 -5.05 9.00
C LYS A 223 1.48 -4.17 9.36
N ALA A 224 1.33 -3.22 10.28
CA ALA A 224 2.41 -2.38 10.80
C ALA A 224 3.45 -3.16 11.62
N GLY A 225 3.08 -4.35 12.09
CA GLY A 225 3.97 -5.15 12.93
C GLY A 225 4.03 -4.69 14.37
N ILE A 226 2.92 -4.14 14.91
CA ILE A 226 2.83 -3.75 16.32
C ILE A 226 2.83 -5.03 17.19
N VAL A 227 3.58 -5.01 18.30
CA VAL A 227 3.62 -6.12 19.26
C VAL A 227 2.25 -6.27 19.94
N PRO A 228 1.66 -7.48 20.03
CA PRO A 228 2.21 -8.82 19.66
C PRO A 228 1.89 -9.28 18.23
N LEU A 229 1.29 -8.46 17.38
CA LEU A 229 0.79 -8.84 16.05
C LEU A 229 1.90 -8.96 14.98
N HIS A 230 3.15 -8.70 15.33
CA HIS A 230 4.34 -8.68 14.46
C HIS A 230 4.86 -10.08 14.08
N VAL A 231 4.25 -11.15 14.57
CA VAL A 231 4.79 -12.53 14.48
C VAL A 231 5.07 -13.04 13.07
N TRP A 232 4.50 -12.43 12.04
CA TRP A 232 4.75 -12.75 10.63
C TRP A 232 6.05 -12.15 10.07
N LEU A 233 6.53 -11.03 10.65
CA LEU A 233 7.70 -10.29 10.16
C LEU A 233 8.99 -11.12 10.12
N PRO A 234 9.36 -11.83 11.20
CA PRO A 234 10.59 -12.64 11.21
C PRO A 234 10.62 -13.76 10.18
N TYR A 235 9.47 -14.20 9.70
CA TYR A 235 9.35 -15.23 8.65
C TYR A 235 9.33 -14.64 7.25
N ALA A 236 8.53 -13.59 7.02
CA ALA A 236 8.32 -13.05 5.68
C ALA A 236 9.54 -12.28 5.15
N HIS A 237 10.23 -11.51 6.00
CA HIS A 237 11.36 -10.69 5.57
C HIS A 237 12.58 -11.48 5.08
N PRO A 238 13.03 -12.55 5.77
CA PRO A 238 14.13 -13.38 5.28
C PRO A 238 13.77 -14.21 4.04
N ALA A 239 12.47 -14.54 3.85
CA ALA A 239 12.01 -15.31 2.72
C ALA A 239 11.93 -14.50 1.42
N ALA A 240 11.70 -13.19 1.54
CA ALA A 240 11.57 -12.28 0.40
C ALA A 240 12.96 -11.94 -0.20
N PRO A 241 13.05 -11.74 -1.54
CA PRO A 241 14.23 -11.15 -2.17
C PRO A 241 14.63 -9.82 -1.55
N SER A 242 15.93 -9.52 -1.47
CA SER A 242 16.45 -8.35 -0.73
C SER A 242 15.81 -7.02 -1.13
N HIS A 243 15.61 -6.76 -2.42
CA HIS A 243 14.98 -5.52 -2.91
C HIS A 243 13.48 -5.45 -2.55
N ILE A 244 12.80 -6.60 -2.47
CA ILE A 244 11.40 -6.71 -2.02
C ILE A 244 11.32 -6.51 -0.51
N SER A 245 12.20 -7.20 0.25
CA SER A 245 12.28 -7.07 1.70
C SER A 245 12.54 -5.61 2.12
N ALA A 246 13.38 -4.88 1.37
CA ALA A 246 13.61 -3.46 1.56
C ALA A 246 12.32 -2.62 1.38
N LEU A 247 11.49 -2.91 0.37
CA LEU A 247 10.19 -2.25 0.19
C LEU A 247 9.20 -2.62 1.29
N MET A 248 9.15 -3.90 1.69
CA MET A 248 8.27 -4.36 2.76
C MET A 248 8.58 -3.64 4.07
N SER A 249 9.85 -3.65 4.50
CA SER A 249 10.28 -3.02 5.75
C SER A 249 10.35 -1.50 5.66
N GLY A 250 10.79 -0.96 4.53
CA GLY A 250 10.97 0.47 4.32
C GLY A 250 9.66 1.24 4.20
N VAL A 251 8.67 0.73 3.48
CA VAL A 251 7.47 1.48 3.11
C VAL A 251 6.16 0.74 3.31
N MET A 252 6.03 -0.56 2.99
CA MET A 252 4.76 -1.28 3.13
C MET A 252 4.21 -1.24 4.57
N ILE A 253 5.05 -1.50 5.56
CA ILE A 253 4.68 -1.40 6.98
C ILE A 253 4.20 0.02 7.31
N LYS A 254 4.83 1.04 6.71
CA LYS A 254 4.49 2.46 6.94
C LYS A 254 3.17 2.87 6.28
N THR A 255 2.71 2.18 5.22
CA THR A 255 1.35 2.43 4.69
C THR A 255 0.27 2.07 5.71
N ALA A 256 0.53 1.12 6.61
CA ALA A 256 -0.38 0.83 7.72
C ALA A 256 -0.39 1.94 8.77
N ILE A 257 0.77 2.55 9.05
CA ILE A 257 0.84 3.76 9.90
C ILE A 257 0.10 4.93 9.24
N TYR A 258 0.26 5.13 7.92
CA TYR A 258 -0.54 6.09 7.17
C TYR A 258 -2.03 5.91 7.42
N ALA A 259 -2.52 4.68 7.30
CA ALA A 259 -3.94 4.38 7.48
C ALA A 259 -4.42 4.61 8.92
N LEU A 260 -3.60 4.29 9.93
CA LEU A 260 -3.89 4.63 11.32
C LEU A 260 -3.99 6.14 11.53
N LEU A 261 -3.06 6.91 10.95
CA LEU A 261 -3.09 8.38 11.02
C LEU A 261 -4.36 8.94 10.36
N ARG A 262 -4.79 8.36 9.21
CA ARG A 262 -6.07 8.73 8.58
C ARG A 262 -7.26 8.49 9.51
N VAL A 263 -7.37 7.31 10.09
CA VAL A 263 -8.50 6.98 10.98
C VAL A 263 -8.48 7.86 12.23
N TYR A 264 -7.33 8.02 12.88
CA TYR A 264 -7.26 8.67 14.19
C TYR A 264 -7.31 10.20 14.13
N PHE A 265 -6.59 10.80 13.18
CA PHE A 265 -6.48 12.26 13.13
C PHE A 265 -7.41 12.87 12.08
N ASP A 266 -7.63 12.20 10.97
CA ASP A 266 -8.43 12.74 9.88
C ASP A 266 -9.93 12.41 10.06
N PHE A 267 -10.30 11.15 10.35
CA PHE A 267 -11.72 10.78 10.49
C PHE A 267 -12.27 11.00 11.90
N PHE A 268 -11.47 10.84 12.94
CA PHE A 268 -11.90 11.03 14.33
C PHE A 268 -11.53 12.40 14.92
N GLY A 269 -10.80 13.23 14.19
CA GLY A 269 -10.43 14.59 14.60
C GLY A 269 -9.47 14.66 15.80
N GLY A 270 -8.84 13.56 16.18
CA GLY A 270 -7.80 13.53 17.22
C GLY A 270 -8.23 13.86 18.66
N HIS A 271 -9.53 13.97 18.96
CA HIS A 271 -10.05 14.46 20.22
C HIS A 271 -10.32 13.37 21.27
N PHE A 272 -9.34 12.49 21.56
CA PHE A 272 -9.52 11.40 22.53
C PHE A 272 -8.36 11.32 23.52
N PRO A 273 -8.45 11.97 24.72
CA PRO A 273 -7.33 12.07 25.65
C PRO A 273 -6.72 10.74 26.08
N TRP A 274 -7.54 9.72 26.31
CA TRP A 274 -7.04 8.41 26.74
C TRP A 274 -6.43 7.57 25.61
N TRP A 275 -6.72 7.86 24.33
CA TRP A 275 -6.18 7.14 23.19
C TRP A 275 -4.77 7.57 22.82
N TRP A 276 -4.37 8.78 23.21
CA TRP A 276 -2.99 9.26 23.02
C TRP A 276 -1.96 8.31 23.60
N GLY A 277 -2.24 7.67 24.74
CA GLY A 277 -1.35 6.70 25.35
C GLY A 277 -1.05 5.50 24.45
N PHE A 278 -2.02 5.06 23.63
CA PHE A 278 -1.82 3.94 22.68
C PHE A 278 -1.18 4.35 21.35
N VAL A 279 -1.23 5.62 20.99
CA VAL A 279 -0.64 6.13 19.73
C VAL A 279 0.82 6.52 19.93
N VAL A 280 1.20 6.88 21.14
CA VAL A 280 2.58 7.31 21.50
C VAL A 280 3.47 6.14 21.91
N LEU A 281 2.92 5.03 22.37
CA LEU A 281 3.63 3.77 22.66
C LEU A 281 3.91 2.96 21.41
#